data_15a18d5834fcf306c8521571c95978ba
#
_entry.id   15a18d5834fcf306c8521571c95978ba
#
_cell.length_a   1.000
_cell.length_b   1.000
_cell.length_c   1.000
_cell.angle_alpha   90.00
_cell.angle_beta   90.00
_cell.angle_gamma   90.00
#
_symmetry.space_group_name_H-M   'P 1'
#
loop_
_entity.id
_entity.type
_entity.pdbx_description
1 polymer ?
#
loop_
_entity_poly.entity_id
_entity_poly.type
_entity_poly.pdbx_seq_one_letter_code
_entity_poly.pdbx_strand_id
1 'polypeptide(L)'
;MAKSLHGYIVCLATCVLWGCGTTTVEDSIHLSTNVLQLAVGESQMLTAVATTDVTWQSEDSSIARVEDGLVTAIGVGKTLITVTAGKAQAVCQVYVVSARGSTLALPKAYMQVDKGTVQLMEVISMYDVPLTWTSTDTTVAIVDEKGWLHALRPGHTTITVSNGAESASCYLAVRHKWGEYELVWTDEFDGTELDRTSWNVEVNGNGGGNNELQYYTDRPVNLRVESGNLIIEARRENYGGRQYTSARINTMGKRTFLYGKIEARIMFPSGGGTWPAFWMMGNDYGRVGWPACGETDIVEHIGNEPQLVSHALHYPYKSGGNCWSTRQYHEGVENQYHIYGIEWLQEEEYGRDMIRFLYDGKVHATQSETLENMDDEYYWPFNKENFLLLNMAIGGSMGGKVNDAIFNQPIQMKVDWIRVYQRKEID
;
A
#
# COMPACT_ATOMS: atom_id res chain seq x y z
N MET A 1 -35.53 -0.24 -33.73
CA MET A 1 -35.82 0.77 -34.77
C MET A 1 -34.85 1.92 -34.54
N ALA A 2 -33.80 1.96 -35.34
CA ALA A 2 -32.78 3.00 -35.26
C ALA A 2 -33.31 4.24 -35.99
N LYS A 3 -33.30 5.40 -35.33
CA LYS A 3 -33.46 6.69 -36.01
C LYS A 3 -32.11 7.41 -36.01
N SER A 4 -31.50 7.42 -37.17
CA SER A 4 -30.36 8.26 -37.56
C SER A 4 -30.78 9.74 -37.44
N LEU A 5 -30.10 10.51 -36.59
CA LEU A 5 -30.16 11.97 -36.62
C LEU A 5 -29.08 12.44 -37.63
N HIS A 6 -29.55 12.93 -38.76
CA HIS A 6 -28.71 13.60 -39.77
C HIS A 6 -28.43 15.03 -39.28
N GLY A 7 -27.14 15.40 -39.18
CA GLY A 7 -26.73 16.77 -38.96
C GLY A 7 -27.10 17.64 -40.16
N TYR A 8 -27.78 18.75 -39.89
CA TYR A 8 -28.14 19.72 -40.95
C TYR A 8 -26.92 20.55 -41.35
N ILE A 9 -26.47 20.39 -42.58
CA ILE A 9 -25.54 21.31 -43.25
C ILE A 9 -26.37 22.43 -43.86
N VAL A 10 -26.22 23.65 -43.39
CA VAL A 10 -26.81 24.82 -44.04
C VAL A 10 -25.80 25.36 -45.03
N CYS A 11 -25.99 25.06 -46.32
CA CYS A 11 -25.30 25.71 -47.43
C CYS A 11 -25.94 27.05 -47.73
N LEU A 12 -25.26 28.14 -47.45
CA LEU A 12 -25.61 29.47 -48.04
C LEU A 12 -24.95 29.58 -49.43
N ALA A 13 -25.77 29.38 -50.44
CA ALA A 13 -25.37 29.66 -51.83
C ALA A 13 -25.68 31.11 -52.17
N THR A 14 -24.69 31.95 -52.28
CA THR A 14 -24.81 33.26 -52.97
C THR A 14 -24.32 33.08 -54.42
N CYS A 15 -25.24 33.12 -55.36
CA CYS A 15 -24.92 33.24 -56.80
C CYS A 15 -24.41 34.66 -57.10
N VAL A 16 -23.14 34.76 -57.50
CA VAL A 16 -22.65 35.92 -58.30
C VAL A 16 -21.89 35.37 -59.50
N LEU A 17 -22.28 35.89 -60.65
CA LEU A 17 -21.81 35.50 -61.98
C LEU A 17 -20.43 36.10 -62.30
N TRP A 18 -19.59 35.26 -62.94
CA TRP A 18 -18.44 35.55 -63.80
C TRP A 18 -17.10 35.98 -63.14
N GLY A 19 -16.20 35.01 -63.19
CA GLY A 19 -14.77 35.17 -63.11
C GLY A 19 -14.12 33.79 -62.88
N CYS A 20 -13.50 33.23 -63.94
CA CYS A 20 -12.72 31.98 -63.82
C CYS A 20 -11.46 32.24 -62.96
N GLY A 21 -11.64 32.15 -61.67
CA GLY A 21 -10.59 32.10 -60.68
C GLY A 21 -11.02 31.04 -59.67
N THR A 22 -10.18 30.03 -59.46
CA THR A 22 -10.36 29.03 -58.39
C THR A 22 -10.33 29.76 -57.08
N THR A 23 -11.50 30.18 -56.57
CA THR A 23 -11.65 30.65 -55.19
C THR A 23 -11.41 29.42 -54.28
N THR A 24 -10.22 29.33 -53.75
CA THR A 24 -9.98 28.44 -52.61
C THR A 24 -10.85 28.94 -51.45
N VAL A 25 -11.93 28.21 -51.13
CA VAL A 25 -12.69 28.46 -49.90
C VAL A 25 -11.71 28.21 -48.77
N GLU A 26 -11.40 29.28 -48.03
CA GLU A 26 -10.57 29.10 -46.82
C GLU A 26 -11.32 28.21 -45.83
N ASP A 27 -10.63 27.22 -45.25
CA ASP A 27 -11.18 26.40 -44.20
C ASP A 27 -11.52 27.29 -43.02
N SER A 28 -12.73 27.18 -42.51
CA SER A 28 -13.18 27.93 -41.31
C SER A 28 -13.92 27.03 -40.35
N ILE A 29 -13.85 27.35 -39.07
CA ILE A 29 -14.53 26.63 -37.99
C ILE A 29 -14.96 27.58 -36.90
N HIS A 30 -16.22 27.43 -36.44
CA HIS A 30 -16.78 28.18 -35.31
C HIS A 30 -17.44 27.22 -34.34
N LEU A 31 -17.09 27.33 -33.07
CA LEU A 31 -17.68 26.54 -31.97
C LEU A 31 -18.86 27.27 -31.36
N SER A 32 -19.85 26.54 -30.84
CA SER A 32 -20.99 27.07 -30.09
C SER A 32 -20.56 27.81 -28.81
N THR A 33 -19.42 27.42 -28.24
CA THR A 33 -18.74 28.11 -27.14
C THR A 33 -17.25 27.77 -27.16
N ASN A 34 -16.43 28.65 -26.60
CA ASN A 34 -15.00 28.41 -26.40
C ASN A 34 -14.65 28.02 -24.95
N VAL A 35 -15.68 27.93 -24.07
CA VAL A 35 -15.54 27.51 -22.66
C VAL A 35 -16.71 26.62 -22.27
N LEU A 36 -16.42 25.47 -21.68
CA LEU A 36 -17.41 24.60 -21.03
C LEU A 36 -17.05 24.40 -19.57
N GLN A 37 -18.08 24.35 -18.73
CA GLN A 37 -17.97 23.91 -17.34
C GLN A 37 -18.91 22.75 -17.10
N LEU A 38 -18.36 21.63 -16.60
CA LEU A 38 -19.11 20.42 -16.34
C LEU A 38 -18.75 19.89 -14.95
N ALA A 39 -19.70 19.27 -14.26
CA ALA A 39 -19.40 18.45 -13.10
C ALA A 39 -18.99 17.04 -13.57
N VAL A 40 -18.18 16.35 -12.77
CA VAL A 40 -17.80 14.96 -13.05
C VAL A 40 -19.04 14.10 -13.33
N GLY A 41 -19.01 13.37 -14.45
CA GLY A 41 -20.13 12.57 -14.96
C GLY A 41 -21.14 13.32 -15.81
N GLU A 42 -21.09 14.63 -15.91
CA GLU A 42 -21.94 15.40 -16.83
C GLU A 42 -21.41 15.31 -18.27
N SER A 43 -22.34 15.47 -19.21
CA SER A 43 -22.02 15.56 -20.64
C SER A 43 -22.76 16.74 -21.27
N GLN A 44 -22.10 17.44 -22.18
CA GLN A 44 -22.66 18.55 -22.94
C GLN A 44 -22.22 18.49 -24.40
N MET A 45 -23.15 18.79 -25.29
CA MET A 45 -22.85 18.88 -26.73
C MET A 45 -22.13 20.20 -27.03
N LEU A 46 -20.95 20.11 -27.62
CA LEU A 46 -20.20 21.20 -28.23
C LEU A 46 -20.39 21.08 -29.75
N THR A 47 -21.04 22.07 -30.36
CA THR A 47 -21.27 22.04 -31.79
C THR A 47 -20.24 22.87 -32.53
N ALA A 48 -19.84 22.39 -33.73
CA ALA A 48 -18.94 23.08 -34.64
C ALA A 48 -19.66 23.34 -35.97
N VAL A 49 -19.52 24.55 -36.50
CA VAL A 49 -19.91 24.91 -37.86
C VAL A 49 -18.62 25.09 -38.68
N ALA A 50 -18.40 24.26 -39.68
CA ALA A 50 -17.17 24.26 -40.45
C ALA A 50 -17.45 24.08 -41.95
N THR A 51 -16.46 24.42 -42.79
CA THR A 51 -16.52 24.30 -44.24
C THR A 51 -16.19 22.89 -44.74
N THR A 52 -15.59 22.06 -43.91
CA THR A 52 -15.23 20.65 -44.17
C THR A 52 -15.58 19.78 -42.98
N ASP A 53 -15.44 18.47 -43.13
CA ASP A 53 -15.64 17.52 -42.02
C ASP A 53 -14.71 17.85 -40.85
N VAL A 54 -15.24 17.68 -39.62
CA VAL A 54 -14.53 18.01 -38.38
C VAL A 54 -14.00 16.76 -37.70
N THR A 55 -12.84 16.91 -37.07
CA THR A 55 -12.27 15.91 -36.13
C THR A 55 -12.16 16.53 -34.74
N TRP A 56 -12.44 15.72 -33.72
CA TRP A 56 -12.46 16.12 -32.32
C TRP A 56 -11.34 15.44 -31.55
N GLN A 57 -10.64 16.19 -30.70
CA GLN A 57 -9.59 15.64 -29.87
C GLN A 57 -9.59 16.31 -28.50
N SER A 58 -9.47 15.52 -27.43
CA SER A 58 -9.17 15.99 -26.10
C SER A 58 -7.67 15.95 -25.85
N GLU A 59 -7.10 17.00 -25.25
CA GLU A 59 -5.72 17.05 -24.81
C GLU A 59 -5.49 16.08 -23.64
N ASP A 60 -6.47 15.98 -22.72
CA ASP A 60 -6.46 15.01 -21.61
C ASP A 60 -7.82 14.31 -21.48
N SER A 61 -7.87 13.07 -21.95
CA SER A 61 -9.09 12.25 -21.89
C SER A 61 -9.42 11.71 -20.50
N SER A 62 -8.52 11.86 -19.52
CA SER A 62 -8.80 11.54 -18.11
C SER A 62 -9.60 12.64 -17.42
N ILE A 63 -9.55 13.87 -17.96
CA ILE A 63 -10.33 15.01 -17.47
C ILE A 63 -11.66 15.14 -18.23
N ALA A 64 -11.61 15.15 -19.56
CA ALA A 64 -12.81 15.14 -20.39
C ALA A 64 -12.59 14.36 -21.68
N ARG A 65 -13.60 13.61 -22.13
CA ARG A 65 -13.62 12.92 -23.42
C ARG A 65 -14.54 13.65 -24.38
N VAL A 66 -14.24 13.55 -25.66
CA VAL A 66 -15.12 14.06 -26.71
C VAL A 66 -15.35 12.97 -27.75
N GLU A 67 -16.61 12.78 -28.13
CA GLU A 67 -17.04 11.86 -29.19
C GLU A 67 -18.14 12.55 -29.99
N ASP A 68 -17.90 12.82 -31.26
CA ASP A 68 -18.82 13.53 -32.15
C ASP A 68 -19.38 14.84 -31.57
N GLY A 69 -18.54 15.58 -30.85
CA GLY A 69 -18.91 16.83 -30.19
C GLY A 69 -19.54 16.68 -28.81
N LEU A 70 -19.92 15.45 -28.39
CA LEU A 70 -20.37 15.22 -27.03
C LEU A 70 -19.17 15.19 -26.07
N VAL A 71 -19.03 16.24 -25.26
CA VAL A 71 -17.97 16.35 -24.24
C VAL A 71 -18.51 15.75 -22.95
N THR A 72 -17.80 14.74 -22.42
CA THR A 72 -18.11 14.05 -21.16
C THR A 72 -17.03 14.31 -20.14
N ALA A 73 -17.40 14.84 -18.98
CA ALA A 73 -16.50 15.10 -17.84
C ALA A 73 -16.17 13.80 -17.09
N ILE A 74 -14.87 13.48 -16.96
CA ILE A 74 -14.37 12.23 -16.36
C ILE A 74 -13.74 12.50 -14.99
N GLY A 75 -12.84 13.46 -14.88
CA GLY A 75 -12.13 13.82 -13.65
C GLY A 75 -12.02 15.31 -13.46
N VAL A 76 -11.92 15.75 -12.20
CA VAL A 76 -11.72 17.17 -11.86
C VAL A 76 -10.43 17.64 -12.50
N GLY A 77 -10.51 18.77 -13.24
CA GLY A 77 -9.35 19.28 -13.97
C GLY A 77 -9.74 20.32 -15.01
N LYS A 78 -8.74 20.66 -15.82
CA LYS A 78 -8.89 21.56 -16.94
C LYS A 78 -8.20 20.94 -18.16
N THR A 79 -8.89 20.91 -19.29
CA THR A 79 -8.35 20.38 -20.55
C THR A 79 -8.83 21.21 -21.75
N LEU A 80 -8.23 20.98 -22.91
CA LEU A 80 -8.65 21.56 -24.16
C LEU A 80 -9.32 20.49 -25.04
N ILE A 81 -10.45 20.87 -25.64
CA ILE A 81 -11.02 20.15 -26.77
C ILE A 81 -10.64 20.91 -28.03
N THR A 82 -9.83 20.29 -28.88
CA THR A 82 -9.43 20.82 -30.18
C THR A 82 -10.32 20.24 -31.26
N VAL A 83 -10.82 21.11 -32.14
CA VAL A 83 -11.61 20.74 -33.29
C VAL A 83 -10.88 21.20 -34.56
N THR A 84 -10.70 20.29 -35.50
CA THR A 84 -9.96 20.56 -36.73
C THR A 84 -10.87 20.31 -37.94
N ALA A 85 -10.88 21.25 -38.88
CA ALA A 85 -11.59 21.19 -40.17
C ALA A 85 -10.61 21.60 -41.29
N GLY A 86 -10.09 20.65 -42.04
CA GLY A 86 -9.04 20.93 -43.02
C GLY A 86 -7.78 21.52 -42.34
N LYS A 87 -7.48 22.78 -42.64
CA LYS A 87 -6.36 23.52 -42.01
C LYS A 87 -6.79 24.41 -40.86
N ALA A 88 -8.09 24.62 -40.68
CA ALA A 88 -8.60 25.43 -39.57
C ALA A 88 -8.67 24.63 -38.26
N GLN A 89 -8.41 25.32 -37.16
CA GLN A 89 -8.56 24.77 -35.82
C GLN A 89 -9.32 25.74 -34.93
N ALA A 90 -10.14 25.18 -34.05
CA ALA A 90 -10.77 25.92 -32.96
C ALA A 90 -10.62 25.13 -31.65
N VAL A 91 -10.59 25.84 -30.52
CA VAL A 91 -10.33 25.24 -29.21
C VAL A 91 -11.44 25.65 -28.24
N CYS A 92 -11.93 24.69 -27.47
CA CYS A 92 -12.80 24.90 -26.34
C CYS A 92 -12.08 24.54 -25.06
N GLN A 93 -11.99 25.47 -24.10
CA GLN A 93 -11.49 25.23 -22.76
C GLN A 93 -12.57 24.52 -21.94
N VAL A 94 -12.25 23.34 -21.38
CA VAL A 94 -13.17 22.59 -20.52
C VAL A 94 -12.67 22.62 -19.09
N TYR A 95 -13.53 23.07 -18.18
CA TYR A 95 -13.34 23.01 -16.75
C TYR A 95 -14.25 21.93 -16.19
N VAL A 96 -13.66 20.94 -15.51
CA VAL A 96 -14.40 19.91 -14.80
C VAL A 96 -14.27 20.11 -13.31
N VAL A 97 -15.40 20.29 -12.64
CA VAL A 97 -15.51 20.55 -11.20
C VAL A 97 -16.16 19.37 -10.48
N SER A 98 -15.97 19.28 -9.15
CA SER A 98 -16.51 18.17 -8.36
C SER A 98 -18.03 18.16 -8.23
N ALA A 99 -18.65 19.35 -8.29
CA ALA A 99 -20.10 19.51 -8.17
C ALA A 99 -20.63 20.58 -9.13
N ARG A 100 -21.89 20.44 -9.54
CA ARG A 100 -22.56 21.37 -10.45
C ARG A 100 -22.67 22.77 -9.81
N GLY A 101 -22.31 23.80 -10.57
CA GLY A 101 -22.32 25.18 -10.13
C GLY A 101 -21.09 25.63 -9.33
N SER A 102 -20.16 24.74 -9.01
CA SER A 102 -18.90 25.09 -8.37
C SER A 102 -17.99 25.86 -9.32
N THR A 103 -17.41 26.96 -8.87
CA THR A 103 -16.51 27.82 -9.67
C THR A 103 -15.05 27.68 -9.24
N LEU A 104 -14.80 26.88 -8.19
CA LEU A 104 -13.50 26.63 -7.59
C LEU A 104 -13.33 25.14 -7.31
N ALA A 105 -12.18 24.56 -7.70
CA ALA A 105 -11.84 23.17 -7.37
C ALA A 105 -10.33 22.97 -7.29
N LEU A 106 -9.93 21.94 -6.52
CA LEU A 106 -8.61 21.34 -6.58
C LEU A 106 -8.69 20.03 -7.39
N PRO A 107 -7.77 19.78 -8.37
CA PRO A 107 -7.79 18.59 -9.19
C PRO A 107 -7.61 17.28 -8.38
N LYS A 108 -6.96 17.39 -7.22
CA LYS A 108 -6.65 16.27 -6.35
C LYS A 108 -7.30 16.46 -4.98
N ALA A 109 -8.10 15.48 -4.56
CA ALA A 109 -8.62 15.40 -3.20
C ALA A 109 -7.55 14.91 -2.19
N TYR A 110 -6.53 14.17 -2.70
CA TYR A 110 -5.41 13.63 -1.93
C TYR A 110 -4.11 13.93 -2.64
N MET A 111 -3.11 14.36 -1.87
CA MET A 111 -1.74 14.57 -2.34
C MET A 111 -0.75 13.96 -1.36
N GLN A 112 0.36 13.46 -1.90
CA GLN A 112 1.51 13.03 -1.13
C GLN A 112 2.76 13.67 -1.69
N VAL A 113 3.59 14.22 -0.82
CA VAL A 113 4.87 14.85 -1.16
C VAL A 113 5.92 14.48 -0.12
N ASP A 114 7.19 14.58 -0.49
CA ASP A 114 8.29 14.40 0.46
C ASP A 114 8.53 15.72 1.24
N LYS A 115 9.00 15.62 2.47
CA LYS A 115 9.51 16.74 3.26
C LYS A 115 10.50 17.57 2.42
N GLY A 116 10.40 18.89 2.52
CA GLY A 116 11.22 19.82 1.74
C GLY A 116 10.68 20.11 0.33
N THR A 117 9.62 19.47 -0.13
CA THR A 117 8.99 19.77 -1.42
C THR A 117 8.45 21.20 -1.43
N VAL A 118 8.77 21.93 -2.50
CA VAL A 118 8.18 23.22 -2.82
C VAL A 118 7.58 23.12 -4.22
N GLN A 119 6.25 23.28 -4.34
CA GLN A 119 5.55 23.19 -5.62
C GLN A 119 4.34 24.09 -5.68
N LEU A 120 3.98 24.52 -6.90
CA LEU A 120 2.77 25.28 -7.13
C LEU A 120 1.54 24.37 -7.03
N MET A 121 0.53 24.78 -6.25
CA MET A 121 -0.75 24.09 -6.18
C MET A 121 -1.56 24.40 -7.44
N GLU A 122 -2.02 23.34 -8.10
CA GLU A 122 -2.94 23.48 -9.23
C GLU A 122 -4.33 23.78 -8.70
N VAL A 123 -4.92 24.88 -9.22
CA VAL A 123 -6.28 25.32 -8.87
C VAL A 123 -7.09 25.52 -10.15
N ILE A 124 -8.31 25.04 -10.13
CA ILE A 124 -9.31 25.33 -11.16
C ILE A 124 -10.18 26.44 -10.62
N SER A 125 -10.05 27.62 -11.19
CA SER A 125 -10.89 28.78 -10.89
C SER A 125 -11.46 29.35 -12.19
N MET A 126 -12.75 29.57 -12.22
CA MET A 126 -13.42 30.18 -13.39
C MET A 126 -13.28 31.68 -13.42
N TYR A 127 -12.93 32.28 -12.31
CA TYR A 127 -12.83 33.73 -12.17
C TYR A 127 -11.43 34.13 -11.72
N ASP A 128 -10.93 35.23 -12.24
CA ASP A 128 -9.69 35.87 -11.79
C ASP A 128 -9.99 36.72 -10.53
N VAL A 129 -10.05 36.01 -9.41
CA VAL A 129 -10.29 36.60 -8.08
C VAL A 129 -9.17 36.17 -7.12
N PRO A 130 -8.88 37.00 -6.11
CA PRO A 130 -7.89 36.64 -5.09
C PRO A 130 -8.27 35.33 -4.41
N LEU A 131 -7.30 34.44 -4.28
CA LEU A 131 -7.44 33.17 -3.57
C LEU A 131 -6.75 33.26 -2.21
N THR A 132 -7.36 32.67 -1.21
CA THR A 132 -6.80 32.54 0.13
C THR A 132 -6.56 31.05 0.42
N TRP A 133 -5.42 30.76 1.06
CA TRP A 133 -4.99 29.41 1.40
C TRP A 133 -4.92 29.23 2.90
N THR A 134 -5.34 28.08 3.37
CA THR A 134 -5.22 27.69 4.78
C THR A 134 -4.74 26.26 4.89
N SER A 135 -4.08 25.95 5.99
CA SER A 135 -3.65 24.60 6.38
C SER A 135 -4.19 24.32 7.77
N THR A 136 -4.71 23.11 8.02
CA THR A 136 -5.16 22.70 9.36
C THR A 136 -4.00 22.48 10.32
N ASP A 137 -2.79 22.15 9.79
CA ASP A 137 -1.56 22.10 10.56
C ASP A 137 -0.42 22.78 9.78
N THR A 138 -0.14 24.02 10.14
CA THR A 138 0.92 24.83 9.53
C THR A 138 2.34 24.39 9.89
N THR A 139 2.51 23.46 10.84
CA THR A 139 3.81 22.85 11.14
C THR A 139 4.15 21.75 10.16
N VAL A 140 3.15 21.12 9.54
CA VAL A 140 3.30 20.09 8.52
C VAL A 140 3.51 20.73 7.15
N ALA A 141 2.63 21.61 6.73
CA ALA A 141 2.76 22.34 5.47
C ALA A 141 2.02 23.68 5.49
N ILE A 142 2.49 24.61 4.68
CA ILE A 142 1.83 25.89 4.39
C ILE A 142 1.70 26.07 2.88
N VAL A 143 0.75 26.88 2.47
CA VAL A 143 0.64 27.41 1.10
C VAL A 143 0.70 28.93 1.17
N ASP A 144 1.60 29.54 0.42
CA ASP A 144 1.76 30.99 0.39
C ASP A 144 0.65 31.67 -0.44
N GLU A 145 0.61 33.02 -0.42
CA GLU A 145 -0.39 33.82 -1.14
C GLU A 145 -0.36 33.62 -2.67
N LYS A 146 0.76 33.08 -3.21
CA LYS A 146 0.93 32.81 -4.63
C LYS A 146 0.54 31.36 -4.99
N GLY A 147 0.15 30.56 -3.99
CA GLY A 147 -0.22 29.16 -4.17
C GLY A 147 0.95 28.18 -4.12
N TRP A 148 2.15 28.59 -3.66
CA TRP A 148 3.25 27.67 -3.47
C TRP A 148 3.08 26.89 -2.16
N LEU A 149 2.97 25.57 -2.29
CA LEU A 149 3.03 24.63 -1.18
C LEU A 149 4.48 24.49 -0.71
N HIS A 150 4.67 24.56 0.61
CA HIS A 150 5.93 24.27 1.30
C HIS A 150 5.69 23.11 2.29
N ALA A 151 6.23 21.95 2.01
CA ALA A 151 6.16 20.77 2.87
C ALA A 151 7.28 20.84 3.92
N LEU A 152 6.92 21.05 5.19
CA LEU A 152 7.87 21.42 6.25
C LEU A 152 8.30 20.22 7.10
N ARG A 153 7.36 19.38 7.49
CA ARG A 153 7.58 18.27 8.40
C ARG A 153 6.70 17.07 8.03
N PRO A 154 7.16 15.82 8.20
CA PRO A 154 6.31 14.66 8.04
C PRO A 154 5.05 14.74 8.89
N GLY A 155 3.97 14.20 8.38
CA GLY A 155 2.63 14.24 8.96
C GLY A 155 1.57 14.54 7.92
N HIS A 156 0.37 14.87 8.36
CA HIS A 156 -0.74 15.15 7.47
C HIS A 156 -1.46 16.44 7.84
N THR A 157 -2.05 17.07 6.84
CA THR A 157 -2.84 18.31 7.01
C THR A 157 -3.87 18.41 5.89
N THR A 158 -4.87 19.24 6.07
CA THR A 158 -5.80 19.61 4.99
C THR A 158 -5.46 21.00 4.49
N ILE A 159 -5.14 21.09 3.21
CA ILE A 159 -4.97 22.38 2.52
C ILE A 159 -6.32 22.79 1.93
N THR A 160 -6.75 24.00 2.23
CA THR A 160 -7.99 24.56 1.70
C THR A 160 -7.70 25.85 0.95
N VAL A 161 -8.24 25.97 -0.26
CA VAL A 161 -8.28 27.20 -1.05
C VAL A 161 -9.68 27.78 -1.02
N SER A 162 -9.79 29.11 -0.94
CA SER A 162 -11.08 29.84 -0.98
C SER A 162 -10.98 31.06 -1.86
N ASN A 163 -12.07 31.34 -2.58
CA ASN A 163 -12.29 32.61 -3.33
C ASN A 163 -13.22 33.58 -2.60
N GLY A 164 -13.50 33.31 -1.31
CA GLY A 164 -14.43 34.11 -0.49
C GLY A 164 -15.89 33.64 -0.57
N ALA A 165 -16.31 33.00 -1.66
CA ALA A 165 -17.68 32.49 -1.83
C ALA A 165 -17.71 30.96 -1.71
N GLU A 166 -16.68 30.31 -2.20
CA GLU A 166 -16.51 28.84 -2.22
C GLU A 166 -15.14 28.44 -1.68
N SER A 167 -15.01 27.16 -1.31
CA SER A 167 -13.74 26.56 -0.93
C SER A 167 -13.60 25.15 -1.47
N ALA A 168 -12.36 24.75 -1.72
CA ALA A 168 -12.01 23.38 -2.08
C ALA A 168 -10.84 22.92 -1.22
N SER A 169 -10.84 21.63 -0.84
CA SER A 169 -9.84 21.10 0.06
C SER A 169 -9.14 19.87 -0.53
N CYS A 170 -7.87 19.70 -0.15
CA CYS A 170 -7.03 18.57 -0.49
C CYS A 170 -6.40 18.05 0.80
N TYR A 171 -6.55 16.75 1.08
CA TYR A 171 -5.76 16.08 2.11
C TYR A 171 -4.33 15.93 1.63
N LEU A 172 -3.39 16.43 2.41
CA LEU A 172 -1.96 16.39 2.12
C LEU A 172 -1.24 15.52 3.15
N ALA A 173 -0.53 14.51 2.69
CA ALA A 173 0.47 13.80 3.47
C ALA A 173 1.87 14.27 3.06
N VAL A 174 2.64 14.73 4.04
CA VAL A 174 4.08 14.98 3.90
C VAL A 174 4.80 13.79 4.50
N ARG A 175 5.51 13.04 3.69
CA ARG A 175 6.21 11.85 4.15
C ARG A 175 7.68 12.14 4.43
N HIS A 176 8.27 11.26 5.22
CA HIS A 176 9.71 11.22 5.38
C HIS A 176 10.39 10.99 4.04
N LYS A 177 11.51 11.64 3.82
CA LYS A 177 12.38 11.33 2.68
C LYS A 177 13.41 10.31 3.14
N TRP A 178 13.21 9.07 2.73
CA TRP A 178 14.03 7.95 3.17
C TRP A 178 15.24 7.70 2.26
N GLY A 179 16.39 7.41 2.87
CA GLY A 179 17.56 6.86 2.18
C GLY A 179 17.40 5.37 1.87
N GLU A 180 18.49 4.78 1.40
CA GLU A 180 18.56 3.34 1.13
C GLU A 180 18.50 2.52 2.43
N TYR A 181 18.15 1.24 2.30
CA TYR A 181 18.18 0.30 3.41
C TYR A 181 19.60 0.00 3.86
N GLU A 182 19.89 0.23 5.14
CA GLU A 182 21.16 -0.14 5.79
C GLU A 182 20.93 -1.33 6.72
N LEU A 183 21.84 -2.31 6.70
CA LEU A 183 21.82 -3.44 7.64
C LEU A 183 22.09 -2.93 9.04
N VAL A 184 21.15 -3.08 9.96
CA VAL A 184 21.28 -2.60 11.35
C VAL A 184 21.46 -3.73 12.36
N TRP A 185 21.00 -4.94 12.02
CA TRP A 185 21.21 -6.13 12.83
C TRP A 185 21.15 -7.40 12.00
N THR A 186 21.93 -8.40 12.38
CA THR A 186 21.89 -9.73 11.78
C THR A 186 22.23 -10.81 12.82
N ASP A 187 21.68 -12.01 12.60
CA ASP A 187 22.20 -13.24 13.18
C ASP A 187 22.38 -14.23 12.01
N GLU A 188 23.64 -14.52 11.69
CA GLU A 188 24.01 -15.44 10.60
C GLU A 188 24.17 -16.88 11.12
N PHE A 189 23.98 -17.12 12.42
CA PHE A 189 24.12 -18.40 13.09
C PHE A 189 25.44 -19.15 12.78
N ASP A 190 26.51 -18.38 12.52
CA ASP A 190 27.84 -18.92 12.19
C ASP A 190 28.61 -19.50 13.40
N GLY A 191 28.07 -19.29 14.60
CA GLY A 191 28.64 -19.78 15.84
C GLY A 191 28.40 -21.27 16.09
N THR A 192 28.74 -21.71 17.29
CA THR A 192 28.48 -23.07 17.79
C THR A 192 27.38 -23.10 18.86
N GLU A 193 26.93 -21.95 19.28
CA GLU A 193 25.90 -21.77 20.32
C GLU A 193 25.00 -20.59 19.97
N LEU A 194 23.77 -20.62 20.47
CA LEU A 194 22.82 -19.51 20.33
C LEU A 194 23.33 -18.27 21.07
N ASP A 195 23.34 -17.13 20.42
CA ASP A 195 23.67 -15.85 21.06
C ASP A 195 22.62 -15.46 22.10
N ARG A 196 22.90 -15.78 23.36
CA ARG A 196 22.02 -15.46 24.49
C ARG A 196 21.97 -13.96 24.82
N THR A 197 22.78 -13.12 24.20
CA THR A 197 22.66 -11.67 24.33
C THR A 197 21.55 -11.10 23.46
N SER A 198 21.21 -11.78 22.37
CA SER A 198 20.12 -11.43 21.47
C SER A 198 18.84 -12.27 21.71
N TRP A 199 18.98 -13.53 22.18
CA TRP A 199 17.86 -14.47 22.28
C TRP A 199 17.55 -14.93 23.69
N ASN A 200 16.27 -14.96 24.02
CA ASN A 200 15.70 -15.72 25.14
C ASN A 200 15.22 -17.06 24.63
N VAL A 201 15.23 -18.08 25.47
CA VAL A 201 14.63 -19.39 25.17
C VAL A 201 13.47 -19.61 26.12
N GLU A 202 12.32 -19.96 25.58
CA GLU A 202 11.15 -20.31 26.38
C GLU A 202 11.20 -21.77 26.81
N VAL A 203 10.91 -22.00 28.09
CA VAL A 203 10.84 -23.36 28.69
C VAL A 203 9.50 -23.50 29.36
N ASN A 204 8.55 -24.05 28.65
CA ASN A 204 7.19 -24.27 29.14
C ASN A 204 6.38 -25.23 28.26
N GLY A 205 5.28 -25.73 28.80
CA GLY A 205 4.32 -26.57 28.08
C GLY A 205 2.89 -26.04 28.21
N ASN A 206 2.71 -24.71 28.23
CA ASN A 206 1.41 -24.06 28.47
C ASN A 206 0.46 -24.10 27.27
N GLY A 207 0.92 -24.61 26.12
CA GLY A 207 0.11 -24.74 24.91
C GLY A 207 0.00 -23.47 24.06
N GLY A 208 0.84 -22.44 24.33
CA GLY A 208 0.97 -21.22 23.50
C GLY A 208 -0.32 -20.41 23.30
N GLY A 209 -1.37 -20.65 24.09
CA GLY A 209 -2.70 -20.06 23.83
C GLY A 209 -3.51 -20.76 22.74
N ASN A 210 -2.91 -21.71 21.99
CA ASN A 210 -3.46 -22.34 20.80
C ASN A 210 -3.69 -23.86 20.95
N ASN A 211 -3.70 -24.38 22.20
CA ASN A 211 -3.79 -25.82 22.49
C ASN A 211 -2.66 -26.65 21.86
N GLU A 212 -1.46 -26.08 21.72
CA GLU A 212 -0.29 -26.73 21.22
C GLU A 212 0.13 -27.91 22.13
N LEU A 213 0.70 -28.94 21.53
CA LEU A 213 0.92 -30.24 22.20
C LEU A 213 2.33 -30.42 22.76
N GLN A 214 3.33 -29.62 22.30
CA GLN A 214 4.72 -29.73 22.73
C GLN A 214 5.00 -29.06 24.07
N TYR A 215 6.11 -29.48 24.66
CA TYR A 215 6.85 -28.72 25.68
C TYR A 215 8.04 -28.05 25.00
N TYR A 216 8.16 -26.73 25.10
CA TYR A 216 9.33 -25.99 24.64
C TYR A 216 10.48 -26.16 25.63
N THR A 217 11.67 -26.45 25.12
CA THR A 217 12.87 -26.70 25.93
C THR A 217 14.07 -25.93 25.38
N ASP A 218 15.09 -25.73 26.21
CA ASP A 218 16.40 -25.19 25.84
C ASP A 218 17.48 -26.29 25.67
N ARG A 219 17.06 -27.55 25.55
CA ARG A 219 17.98 -28.68 25.40
C ARG A 219 18.59 -28.70 23.99
N PRO A 220 19.89 -29.07 23.83
CA PRO A 220 20.55 -29.15 22.52
C PRO A 220 19.85 -30.08 21.50
N VAL A 221 19.08 -31.04 22.00
CA VAL A 221 18.28 -31.93 21.11
C VAL A 221 17.09 -31.20 20.46
N ASN A 222 16.62 -30.10 21.02
CA ASN A 222 15.53 -29.31 20.46
C ASN A 222 16.01 -27.97 19.88
N LEU A 223 17.10 -27.40 20.43
CA LEU A 223 17.59 -26.07 20.03
C LEU A 223 19.12 -26.06 20.01
N ARG A 224 19.69 -25.76 18.86
CA ARG A 224 21.15 -25.64 18.68
C ARG A 224 21.52 -24.81 17.48
N VAL A 225 22.75 -24.33 17.45
CA VAL A 225 23.39 -23.76 16.26
C VAL A 225 24.37 -24.81 15.74
N GLU A 226 24.20 -25.21 14.50
CA GLU A 226 24.97 -26.26 13.88
C GLU A 226 25.11 -26.02 12.38
N SER A 227 26.35 -26.12 11.87
CA SER A 227 26.64 -25.97 10.44
C SER A 227 26.10 -24.71 9.79
N GLY A 228 26.25 -23.57 10.48
CA GLY A 228 25.76 -22.27 9.99
C GLY A 228 24.24 -22.11 10.00
N ASN A 229 23.56 -22.84 10.86
CA ASN A 229 22.09 -22.73 10.98
C ASN A 229 21.66 -22.78 12.45
N LEU A 230 20.62 -22.03 12.77
CA LEU A 230 19.80 -22.33 13.92
C LEU A 230 18.91 -23.53 13.60
N ILE A 231 18.93 -24.56 14.44
CA ILE A 231 18.09 -25.74 14.34
C ILE A 231 17.07 -25.75 15.47
N ILE A 232 15.78 -25.72 15.11
CA ILE A 232 14.66 -26.02 15.99
C ILE A 232 14.14 -27.40 15.61
N GLU A 233 14.33 -28.39 16.51
CA GLU A 233 13.95 -29.77 16.25
C GLU A 233 12.78 -30.20 17.12
N ALA A 234 11.71 -30.63 16.50
CA ALA A 234 10.59 -31.24 17.20
C ALA A 234 10.83 -32.76 17.36
N ARG A 235 10.47 -33.28 18.53
CA ARG A 235 10.63 -34.69 18.88
C ARG A 235 9.36 -35.24 19.50
N ARG A 236 9.11 -36.54 19.26
CA ARG A 236 8.09 -37.28 19.99
C ARG A 236 8.76 -37.97 21.20
N GLU A 237 8.53 -37.39 22.35
CA GLU A 237 9.05 -37.91 23.63
C GLU A 237 8.17 -37.39 24.79
N ASN A 238 8.10 -38.18 25.88
CA ASN A 238 7.40 -37.71 27.08
C ASN A 238 8.30 -36.75 27.88
N TYR A 239 7.91 -35.50 28.01
CA TYR A 239 8.66 -34.50 28.74
C TYR A 239 7.70 -33.47 29.35
N GLY A 240 7.86 -33.17 30.65
CA GLY A 240 7.08 -32.12 31.33
C GLY A 240 5.54 -32.30 31.22
N GLY A 241 5.05 -33.54 31.14
CA GLY A 241 3.64 -33.82 30.96
C GLY A 241 3.09 -33.68 29.55
N ARG A 242 3.97 -33.45 28.55
CA ARG A 242 3.65 -33.41 27.14
C ARG A 242 4.23 -34.60 26.40
N GLN A 243 3.70 -34.92 25.23
CA GLN A 243 4.14 -36.05 24.38
C GLN A 243 5.11 -35.64 23.27
N TYR A 244 5.34 -34.33 23.12
CA TYR A 244 6.27 -33.76 22.14
C TYR A 244 7.11 -32.71 22.80
N THR A 245 8.31 -32.51 22.29
CA THR A 245 9.19 -31.40 22.63
C THR A 245 9.58 -30.62 21.39
N SER A 246 9.86 -29.35 21.55
CA SER A 246 10.34 -28.46 20.50
C SER A 246 11.07 -27.27 21.13
N ALA A 247 11.29 -26.18 20.39
CA ALA A 247 11.84 -24.96 20.92
C ALA A 247 11.09 -23.71 20.44
N ARG A 248 11.16 -22.66 21.26
CA ARG A 248 10.70 -21.30 20.96
C ARG A 248 11.71 -20.33 21.54
N ILE A 249 12.14 -19.40 20.72
CA ILE A 249 13.06 -18.34 21.09
C ILE A 249 12.48 -16.98 20.73
N ASN A 250 12.88 -15.93 21.44
CA ASN A 250 12.46 -14.56 21.18
C ASN A 250 13.53 -13.55 21.57
N THR A 251 13.41 -12.32 21.05
CA THR A 251 14.35 -11.23 21.35
C THR A 251 13.80 -10.22 22.36
N MET A 252 12.70 -10.51 23.05
CA MET A 252 12.04 -9.60 23.99
C MET A 252 13.01 -9.05 25.04
N GLY A 253 13.06 -7.72 25.19
CA GLY A 253 13.93 -7.02 26.14
C GLY A 253 15.42 -7.04 25.78
N LYS A 254 15.80 -7.61 24.62
CA LYS A 254 17.18 -7.68 24.14
C LYS A 254 17.35 -6.99 22.77
N ARG A 255 16.51 -7.28 21.81
CA ARG A 255 16.50 -6.68 20.48
C ARG A 255 15.06 -6.35 20.11
N THR A 256 14.81 -5.11 19.77
CA THR A 256 13.53 -4.61 19.26
C THR A 256 13.74 -3.76 18.03
N PHE A 257 12.76 -3.71 17.17
CA PHE A 257 12.82 -2.99 15.92
C PHE A 257 11.51 -2.23 15.71
N LEU A 258 11.64 -1.06 15.12
CA LEU A 258 10.51 -0.25 14.68
C LEU A 258 10.75 0.09 13.21
N TYR A 259 9.84 -0.31 12.35
CA TYR A 259 9.93 -0.17 10.90
C TYR A 259 11.19 -0.80 10.27
N GLY A 260 11.21 -0.87 8.97
CA GLY A 260 12.33 -1.41 8.19
C GLY A 260 11.98 -2.65 7.40
N LYS A 261 13.00 -3.30 6.87
CA LYS A 261 12.88 -4.59 6.19
C LYS A 261 13.47 -5.69 7.07
N ILE A 262 12.67 -6.70 7.38
CA ILE A 262 13.06 -7.82 8.23
C ILE A 262 12.91 -9.08 7.40
N GLU A 263 13.98 -9.85 7.28
CA GLU A 263 14.03 -11.05 6.46
C GLU A 263 14.72 -12.20 7.20
N ALA A 264 14.24 -13.42 6.98
CA ALA A 264 14.90 -14.62 7.42
C ALA A 264 14.93 -15.65 6.28
N ARG A 265 16.07 -16.36 6.15
CA ARG A 265 16.18 -17.48 5.22
C ARG A 265 15.93 -18.76 5.99
N ILE A 266 14.78 -19.40 5.71
CA ILE A 266 14.26 -20.51 6.50
C ILE A 266 13.97 -21.72 5.59
N MET A 267 14.26 -22.92 6.11
CA MET A 267 13.81 -24.18 5.56
C MET A 267 12.82 -24.81 6.54
N PHE A 268 11.57 -24.93 6.14
CA PHE A 268 10.54 -25.62 6.90
C PHE A 268 10.63 -27.14 6.71
N PRO A 269 10.37 -27.94 7.77
CA PRO A 269 10.30 -29.40 7.62
C PRO A 269 9.01 -29.81 6.93
N SER A 270 9.02 -30.98 6.31
CA SER A 270 7.77 -31.66 5.97
C SER A 270 7.25 -32.49 7.13
N GLY A 271 5.93 -32.49 7.30
CA GLY A 271 5.30 -33.38 8.25
C GLY A 271 4.00 -32.87 8.84
N GLY A 272 2.93 -33.66 8.67
CA GLY A 272 1.60 -33.30 9.16
C GLY A 272 1.57 -33.16 10.68
N GLY A 273 1.07 -32.01 11.12
CA GLY A 273 0.98 -31.63 12.53
C GLY A 273 2.09 -30.67 12.98
N THR A 274 3.09 -30.34 12.14
CA THR A 274 4.03 -29.24 12.43
C THR A 274 3.41 -27.90 12.13
N TRP A 275 3.83 -26.89 12.90
CA TRP A 275 3.43 -25.50 12.74
C TRP A 275 4.62 -24.60 13.10
N PRO A 276 5.61 -24.48 12.22
CA PRO A 276 6.72 -23.56 12.37
C PRO A 276 6.29 -22.13 12.00
N ALA A 277 6.87 -21.14 12.69
CA ALA A 277 6.59 -19.72 12.48
C ALA A 277 7.83 -18.83 12.71
N PHE A 278 7.89 -17.75 11.93
CA PHE A 278 8.73 -16.59 12.15
C PHE A 278 7.82 -15.36 12.21
N TRP A 279 7.83 -14.67 13.34
CA TRP A 279 6.83 -13.67 13.67
C TRP A 279 7.34 -12.61 14.66
N MET A 280 6.53 -11.62 14.93
CA MET A 280 6.85 -10.48 15.78
C MET A 280 5.70 -10.17 16.72
N MET A 281 6.02 -9.59 17.87
CA MET A 281 5.05 -9.10 18.84
C MET A 281 5.50 -7.77 19.43
N GLY A 282 4.54 -6.87 19.70
CA GLY A 282 4.82 -5.57 20.30
C GLY A 282 5.57 -5.67 21.62
N ASN A 283 6.62 -4.88 21.78
CA ASN A 283 7.50 -4.91 22.96
C ASN A 283 6.79 -4.48 24.25
N ASP A 284 5.63 -3.87 24.13
CA ASP A 284 4.76 -3.50 25.24
C ASP A 284 3.79 -4.61 25.70
N TYR A 285 3.94 -5.83 25.16
CA TYR A 285 3.14 -7.01 25.50
C TYR A 285 2.95 -7.19 27.01
N GLY A 286 4.01 -7.03 27.79
CA GLY A 286 3.94 -7.14 29.26
C GLY A 286 3.07 -6.09 29.94
N ARG A 287 2.78 -4.97 29.27
CA ARG A 287 1.97 -3.86 29.77
C ARG A 287 0.52 -3.93 29.29
N VAL A 288 0.32 -4.15 27.99
CA VAL A 288 -1.02 -4.05 27.38
C VAL A 288 -1.64 -5.42 27.09
N GLY A 289 -0.84 -6.49 27.04
CA GLY A 289 -1.28 -7.83 26.71
C GLY A 289 -1.59 -8.03 25.22
N TRP A 290 -1.88 -9.27 24.85
CA TRP A 290 -2.35 -9.65 23.53
C TRP A 290 -3.89 -9.50 23.44
N PRO A 291 -4.48 -9.05 22.31
CA PRO A 291 -3.86 -8.63 21.05
C PRO A 291 -3.51 -7.13 21.00
N ALA A 292 -3.61 -6.36 22.10
CA ALA A 292 -3.40 -4.92 22.11
C ALA A 292 -1.94 -4.50 21.80
N CYS A 293 -0.97 -5.39 22.06
CA CYS A 293 0.42 -5.16 21.67
C CYS A 293 0.66 -5.22 20.15
N GLY A 294 -0.24 -5.84 19.38
CA GLY A 294 -0.03 -6.20 18.00
C GLY A 294 0.83 -7.46 17.84
N GLU A 295 0.51 -8.28 16.84
CA GLU A 295 1.27 -9.46 16.41
C GLU A 295 1.34 -9.48 14.89
N THR A 296 2.54 -9.69 14.35
CA THR A 296 2.80 -9.78 12.91
C THR A 296 3.43 -11.12 12.60
N ASP A 297 2.67 -12.01 11.98
CA ASP A 297 3.17 -13.31 11.55
C ASP A 297 3.79 -13.16 10.16
N ILE A 298 5.13 -12.97 10.16
CA ILE A 298 5.91 -12.80 8.92
C ILE A 298 5.71 -14.01 8.03
N VAL A 299 5.74 -15.21 8.62
CA VAL A 299 5.35 -16.45 7.97
C VAL A 299 4.92 -17.49 8.98
N GLU A 300 3.85 -18.20 8.66
CA GLU A 300 3.44 -19.45 9.29
C GLU A 300 3.30 -20.52 8.21
N HIS A 301 3.82 -21.71 8.52
CA HIS A 301 3.68 -22.90 7.68
C HIS A 301 2.94 -23.99 8.46
N ILE A 302 2.13 -24.78 7.76
CA ILE A 302 1.33 -25.85 8.33
C ILE A 302 1.68 -27.15 7.61
N GLY A 303 2.32 -28.10 8.29
CA GLY A 303 2.75 -29.34 7.68
C GLY A 303 1.63 -30.25 7.16
N ASN A 304 0.37 -30.00 7.52
CA ASN A 304 -0.81 -30.61 6.90
C ASN A 304 -1.20 -29.98 5.57
N GLU A 305 -0.59 -28.84 5.21
CA GLU A 305 -0.76 -28.11 3.96
C GLU A 305 0.61 -27.73 3.38
N PRO A 306 1.34 -28.69 2.79
CA PRO A 306 2.77 -28.57 2.51
C PRO A 306 3.17 -27.48 1.52
N GLN A 307 2.22 -26.92 0.81
CA GLN A 307 2.44 -25.82 -0.15
C GLN A 307 2.04 -24.43 0.42
N LEU A 308 1.50 -24.38 1.64
CA LEU A 308 0.97 -23.17 2.23
C LEU A 308 2.09 -22.25 2.74
N VAL A 309 2.04 -21.00 2.34
CA VAL A 309 2.67 -19.84 2.98
C VAL A 309 1.57 -18.93 3.48
N SER A 310 1.50 -18.71 4.79
CA SER A 310 0.49 -17.87 5.45
C SER A 310 1.15 -16.67 6.12
N HIS A 311 0.47 -15.54 6.08
CA HIS A 311 0.81 -14.33 6.81
C HIS A 311 -0.40 -13.88 7.61
N ALA A 312 -0.20 -13.29 8.79
CA ALA A 312 -1.30 -12.76 9.58
C ALA A 312 -0.92 -11.48 10.36
N LEU A 313 -1.93 -10.72 10.72
CA LEU A 313 -1.86 -9.60 11.65
C LEU A 313 -2.97 -9.76 12.69
N HIS A 314 -2.56 -9.74 13.97
CA HIS A 314 -3.49 -9.77 15.09
C HIS A 314 -3.43 -8.44 15.85
N TYR A 315 -4.58 -7.82 16.04
CA TYR A 315 -4.74 -6.55 16.70
C TYR A 315 -6.14 -6.45 17.34
N PRO A 316 -6.45 -5.48 18.20
CA PRO A 316 -7.70 -5.46 18.96
C PRO A 316 -8.97 -5.60 18.12
N TYR A 317 -9.04 -4.96 16.96
CA TYR A 317 -10.18 -5.06 16.05
C TYR A 317 -10.29 -6.42 15.36
N LYS A 318 -9.15 -7.10 15.08
CA LYS A 318 -9.08 -8.39 14.39
C LYS A 318 -8.01 -9.29 14.99
N SER A 319 -8.41 -10.38 15.64
CA SER A 319 -7.46 -11.31 16.26
C SER A 319 -7.97 -12.74 16.30
N GLY A 320 -7.11 -13.69 16.64
CA GLY A 320 -7.43 -15.11 16.68
C GLY A 320 -7.97 -15.61 15.33
N GLY A 321 -9.02 -16.38 15.33
CA GLY A 321 -9.64 -16.89 14.10
C GLY A 321 -10.29 -15.83 13.19
N ASN A 322 -10.33 -14.58 13.60
CA ASN A 322 -10.83 -13.44 12.82
C ASN A 322 -9.73 -12.43 12.48
N CYS A 323 -8.46 -12.82 12.56
CA CYS A 323 -7.34 -11.96 12.18
C CYS A 323 -7.37 -11.58 10.70
N TRP A 324 -6.60 -10.52 10.34
CA TRP A 324 -6.27 -10.35 8.94
C TRP A 324 -5.24 -11.41 8.57
N SER A 325 -5.48 -12.17 7.50
CA SER A 325 -4.54 -13.19 7.05
C SER A 325 -4.62 -13.43 5.56
N THR A 326 -3.53 -13.96 5.01
CA THR A 326 -3.46 -14.44 3.64
C THR A 326 -3.00 -15.89 3.62
N ARG A 327 -3.43 -16.63 2.63
CA ARG A 327 -3.06 -18.03 2.40
C ARG A 327 -2.73 -18.20 0.92
N GLN A 328 -1.47 -18.47 0.63
CA GLN A 328 -1.01 -18.68 -0.75
C GLN A 328 -0.25 -20.00 -0.84
N TYR A 329 -0.36 -20.65 -2.00
CA TYR A 329 0.17 -22.00 -2.20
C TYR A 329 1.28 -21.96 -3.24
N HIS A 330 2.45 -22.50 -2.87
CA HIS A 330 3.64 -22.57 -3.69
C HIS A 330 4.20 -23.98 -3.69
N GLU A 331 4.77 -24.40 -4.81
CA GLU A 331 5.53 -25.66 -4.86
C GLU A 331 6.88 -25.49 -4.13
N GLY A 332 7.32 -26.55 -3.46
CA GLY A 332 8.65 -26.61 -2.86
C GLY A 332 8.86 -25.84 -1.57
N VAL A 333 7.80 -25.45 -0.85
CA VAL A 333 7.90 -24.71 0.43
C VAL A 333 8.66 -25.51 1.49
N GLU A 334 8.47 -26.83 1.53
CA GLU A 334 9.13 -27.71 2.50
C GLU A 334 10.49 -28.22 2.02
N ASN A 335 11.43 -28.42 2.96
CA ASN A 335 12.77 -28.96 2.75
C ASN A 335 13.65 -28.16 1.77
N GLN A 336 13.30 -26.91 1.53
CA GLN A 336 14.08 -25.94 0.74
C GLN A 336 14.16 -24.62 1.49
N TYR A 337 15.27 -23.88 1.27
CA TYR A 337 15.41 -22.57 1.85
C TYR A 337 14.68 -21.54 1.00
N HIS A 338 13.84 -20.76 1.65
CA HIS A 338 13.19 -19.57 1.09
C HIS A 338 13.46 -18.36 1.98
N ILE A 339 13.34 -17.16 1.40
CA ILE A 339 13.45 -15.92 2.14
C ILE A 339 12.03 -15.42 2.44
N TYR A 340 11.71 -15.37 3.71
CA TYR A 340 10.46 -14.81 4.23
C TYR A 340 10.74 -13.48 4.90
N GLY A 341 9.93 -12.46 4.64
CA GLY A 341 10.19 -11.16 5.24
C GLY A 341 9.01 -10.22 5.18
N ILE A 342 9.24 -9.03 5.72
CA ILE A 342 8.36 -7.87 5.61
C ILE A 342 9.15 -6.62 5.22
N GLU A 343 8.48 -5.71 4.51
CA GLU A 343 8.77 -4.28 4.54
C GLU A 343 7.71 -3.62 5.43
N TRP A 344 8.15 -3.11 6.55
CA TRP A 344 7.32 -2.41 7.53
C TRP A 344 7.62 -0.93 7.41
N LEU A 345 6.67 -0.19 6.81
CA LEU A 345 6.87 1.12 6.23
C LEU A 345 6.09 2.17 7.00
N GLN A 346 6.78 3.23 7.40
CA GLN A 346 6.19 4.37 8.08
C GLN A 346 5.65 5.37 7.06
N GLU A 347 4.38 5.79 7.21
CA GLU A 347 3.74 6.87 6.46
C GLU A 347 3.97 6.79 4.93
N GLU A 348 3.99 5.55 4.38
CA GLU A 348 4.40 5.30 2.99
C GLU A 348 3.40 5.86 1.98
N GLU A 349 2.10 5.72 2.23
CA GLU A 349 1.07 6.14 1.30
C GLU A 349 0.00 6.99 1.98
N TYR A 350 -0.09 8.26 1.64
CA TYR A 350 -1.01 9.25 2.23
C TYR A 350 -0.90 9.35 3.76
N GLY A 351 0.32 9.22 4.30
CA GLY A 351 0.59 9.27 5.73
C GLY A 351 0.19 8.00 6.48
N ARG A 352 -0.07 6.89 5.79
CA ARG A 352 -0.46 5.62 6.40
C ARG A 352 0.73 4.69 6.56
N ASP A 353 0.81 4.05 7.70
CA ASP A 353 1.71 2.92 7.90
C ASP A 353 1.28 1.71 7.09
N MET A 354 2.25 0.89 6.70
CA MET A 354 2.02 -0.25 5.82
C MET A 354 2.97 -1.40 6.15
N ILE A 355 2.47 -2.62 6.04
CA ILE A 355 3.28 -3.84 6.08
C ILE A 355 3.09 -4.58 4.75
N ARG A 356 4.19 -4.80 4.03
CA ARG A 356 4.26 -5.67 2.85
C ARG A 356 4.93 -6.97 3.27
N PHE A 357 4.26 -8.08 3.06
CA PHE A 357 4.81 -9.41 3.28
C PHE A 357 5.55 -9.88 2.03
N LEU A 358 6.73 -10.46 2.23
CA LEU A 358 7.63 -10.85 1.16
C LEU A 358 7.87 -12.37 1.17
N TYR A 359 7.87 -12.98 0.00
CA TYR A 359 8.31 -14.33 -0.25
C TYR A 359 9.30 -14.35 -1.41
N ASP A 360 10.54 -14.79 -1.16
CA ASP A 360 11.66 -14.74 -2.11
C ASP A 360 11.82 -13.38 -2.80
N GLY A 361 11.75 -12.30 -1.99
CA GLY A 361 11.93 -10.92 -2.44
C GLY A 361 10.76 -10.33 -3.24
N LYS A 362 9.65 -11.06 -3.38
CA LYS A 362 8.44 -10.57 -4.05
C LYS A 362 7.36 -10.22 -3.05
N VAL A 363 6.65 -9.13 -3.30
CA VAL A 363 5.48 -8.76 -2.47
C VAL A 363 4.39 -9.83 -2.64
N HIS A 364 4.06 -10.46 -1.54
CA HIS A 364 3.08 -11.54 -1.43
C HIS A 364 1.72 -11.04 -0.98
N ALA A 365 1.73 -10.06 -0.06
CA ALA A 365 0.54 -9.40 0.44
C ALA A 365 0.91 -8.01 0.99
N THR A 366 -0.08 -7.15 1.10
CA THR A 366 0.07 -5.81 1.68
C THR A 366 -1.13 -5.51 2.57
N GLN A 367 -0.87 -4.95 3.75
CA GLN A 367 -1.88 -4.38 4.62
C GLN A 367 -1.41 -3.00 5.08
N SER A 368 -2.33 -2.05 5.17
CA SER A 368 -2.06 -0.70 5.64
C SER A 368 -3.16 -0.23 6.60
N GLU A 369 -2.85 0.81 7.35
CA GLU A 369 -3.85 1.60 8.05
C GLU A 369 -4.96 2.07 7.09
N THR A 370 -6.10 2.44 7.64
CA THR A 370 -7.15 3.13 6.88
C THR A 370 -7.11 4.62 7.21
N LEU A 371 -7.46 5.48 6.27
CA LEU A 371 -7.52 6.92 6.49
C LEU A 371 -8.49 7.33 7.61
N GLU A 372 -9.52 6.51 7.86
CA GLU A 372 -10.54 6.77 8.89
C GLU A 372 -10.03 6.49 10.32
N ASN A 373 -9.04 5.61 10.46
CA ASN A 373 -8.56 5.11 11.76
C ASN A 373 -7.04 5.24 11.89
N MET A 374 -6.45 6.26 11.26
CA MET A 374 -5.02 6.55 11.41
C MET A 374 -4.71 6.88 12.88
N ASP A 375 -3.56 6.41 13.32
CA ASP A 375 -3.06 6.59 14.70
C ASP A 375 -3.95 5.98 15.80
N ASP A 376 -4.95 5.16 15.47
CA ASP A 376 -5.75 4.45 16.46
C ASP A 376 -5.19 3.04 16.71
N GLU A 377 -4.55 2.84 17.83
CA GLU A 377 -3.95 1.55 18.23
C GLU A 377 -4.97 0.39 18.32
N TYR A 378 -6.27 0.67 18.36
CA TYR A 378 -7.30 -0.37 18.31
C TYR A 378 -7.35 -1.03 16.93
N TYR A 379 -7.05 -0.26 15.87
CA TYR A 379 -7.06 -0.70 14.47
C TYR A 379 -5.65 -0.94 13.91
N TRP A 380 -4.61 -0.25 14.45
CA TRP A 380 -3.23 -0.35 13.96
C TRP A 380 -2.19 -0.19 15.07
N PRO A 381 -1.92 -1.22 15.89
CA PRO A 381 -0.90 -1.16 16.93
C PRO A 381 0.54 -1.38 16.42
N PHE A 382 0.76 -1.32 15.11
CA PHE A 382 2.04 -1.65 14.46
C PHE A 382 2.94 -0.40 14.25
N ASN A 383 2.78 0.63 15.05
CA ASN A 383 3.59 1.86 15.06
C ASN A 383 4.52 1.96 16.27
N LYS A 384 4.90 0.82 16.86
CA LYS A 384 5.74 0.71 18.03
C LYS A 384 6.74 -0.45 17.90
N GLU A 385 7.78 -0.44 18.73
CA GLU A 385 8.81 -1.47 18.71
C GLU A 385 8.25 -2.87 18.88
N ASN A 386 8.73 -3.79 18.08
CA ASN A 386 8.41 -5.21 18.14
C ASN A 386 9.67 -6.04 18.36
N PHE A 387 9.52 -7.17 19.01
CA PHE A 387 10.56 -8.20 19.14
C PHE A 387 10.26 -9.39 18.22
N LEU A 388 11.29 -10.13 17.85
CA LEU A 388 11.22 -11.29 16.97
C LEU A 388 10.98 -12.58 17.74
N LEU A 389 10.27 -13.51 17.11
CA LEU A 389 10.04 -14.86 17.62
C LEU A 389 10.26 -15.91 16.51
N LEU A 390 10.80 -17.06 16.91
CA LEU A 390 10.92 -18.27 16.11
C LEU A 390 10.49 -19.46 16.94
N ASN A 391 9.63 -20.30 16.39
CA ASN A 391 9.23 -21.55 17.04
C ASN A 391 8.78 -22.62 16.04
N MET A 392 8.65 -23.82 16.50
CA MET A 392 7.92 -24.87 15.81
C MET A 392 6.94 -25.51 16.78
N ALA A 393 5.66 -25.17 16.67
CA ALA A 393 4.60 -25.82 17.42
C ALA A 393 4.23 -27.17 16.84
N ILE A 394 3.60 -28.03 17.63
CA ILE A 394 3.08 -29.34 17.21
C ILE A 394 1.59 -29.39 17.56
N GLY A 395 0.78 -29.73 16.57
CA GLY A 395 -0.67 -29.75 16.72
C GLY A 395 -1.26 -28.35 16.93
N GLY A 396 -2.15 -28.21 17.88
CA GLY A 396 -2.82 -26.95 18.18
C GLY A 396 -3.86 -26.57 17.13
N SER A 397 -4.32 -25.31 17.21
CA SER A 397 -5.43 -24.82 16.37
C SER A 397 -5.10 -24.77 14.88
N MET A 398 -3.83 -24.53 14.49
CA MET A 398 -3.39 -24.51 13.09
C MET A 398 -2.63 -25.75 12.67
N GLY A 399 -1.75 -26.30 13.48
CA GLY A 399 -1.01 -27.54 13.17
C GLY A 399 -1.93 -28.76 13.02
N GLY A 400 -3.05 -28.75 13.73
CA GLY A 400 -4.11 -29.73 13.58
C GLY A 400 -3.69 -31.16 13.96
N LYS A 401 -4.10 -32.15 13.15
CA LYS A 401 -3.82 -33.57 13.46
C LYS A 401 -2.35 -33.88 13.23
N VAL A 402 -1.70 -34.44 14.24
CA VAL A 402 -0.31 -34.90 14.18
C VAL A 402 -0.22 -36.28 13.56
N ASN A 403 0.69 -36.44 12.61
CA ASN A 403 1.08 -37.73 12.08
C ASN A 403 2.34 -38.21 12.79
N ASP A 404 2.21 -39.07 13.78
CA ASP A 404 3.34 -39.56 14.59
C ASP A 404 4.46 -40.24 13.78
N ALA A 405 4.15 -40.74 12.58
CA ALA A 405 5.16 -41.38 11.73
C ALA A 405 6.24 -40.41 11.22
N ILE A 406 5.99 -39.10 11.24
CA ILE A 406 7.02 -38.12 10.85
C ILE A 406 8.24 -38.16 11.76
N PHE A 407 8.04 -38.48 13.05
CA PHE A 407 9.13 -38.52 14.06
C PHE A 407 10.07 -39.75 13.96
N ASN A 408 9.90 -40.57 12.94
CA ASN A 408 10.89 -41.63 12.64
C ASN A 408 12.21 -41.06 12.12
N GLN A 409 12.26 -39.77 11.82
CA GLN A 409 13.46 -39.02 11.43
C GLN A 409 13.42 -37.64 12.08
N PRO A 410 14.54 -36.88 12.11
CA PRO A 410 14.58 -35.56 12.67
C PRO A 410 13.60 -34.60 11.94
N ILE A 411 12.74 -33.92 12.70
CA ILE A 411 11.84 -32.89 12.20
C ILE A 411 12.43 -31.53 12.58
N GLN A 412 13.06 -30.87 11.61
CA GLN A 412 13.90 -29.70 11.83
C GLN A 412 13.43 -28.50 10.99
N MET A 413 13.10 -27.41 11.64
CA MET A 413 13.13 -26.08 11.06
C MET A 413 14.57 -25.59 11.12
N LYS A 414 15.10 -25.11 10.00
CA LYS A 414 16.46 -24.55 9.93
C LYS A 414 16.39 -23.09 9.51
N VAL A 415 17.10 -22.25 10.22
CA VAL A 415 17.23 -20.81 9.89
C VAL A 415 18.69 -20.53 9.58
N ASP A 416 18.97 -20.16 8.34
CA ASP A 416 20.31 -19.85 7.85
C ASP A 416 20.76 -18.48 8.37
N TRP A 417 19.89 -17.49 8.27
CA TRP A 417 20.14 -16.16 8.79
C TRP A 417 18.84 -15.36 9.02
N ILE A 418 18.95 -14.33 9.87
CA ILE A 418 17.96 -13.25 10.02
C ILE A 418 18.67 -11.93 9.81
N ARG A 419 18.09 -11.04 9.03
CA ARG A 419 18.64 -9.72 8.73
C ARG A 419 17.59 -8.64 8.87
N VAL A 420 17.95 -7.57 9.56
CA VAL A 420 17.10 -6.38 9.75
C VAL A 420 17.78 -5.18 9.14
N TYR A 421 17.05 -4.51 8.28
CA TYR A 421 17.49 -3.31 7.58
C TYR A 421 16.56 -2.15 7.95
N GLN A 422 17.13 -0.97 8.15
CA GLN A 422 16.35 0.25 8.37
C GLN A 422 16.82 1.34 7.41
N ARG A 423 15.93 2.29 7.13
CA ARG A 423 16.24 3.48 6.34
C ARG A 423 16.50 4.64 7.30
N LYS A 424 17.43 5.49 6.97
CA LYS A 424 17.62 6.78 7.66
C LYS A 424 16.86 7.86 6.91
N GLU A 425 16.24 8.76 7.65
CA GLU A 425 15.71 9.98 7.04
C GLU A 425 16.85 10.79 6.46
N ILE A 426 16.66 11.30 5.26
CA ILE A 426 17.59 12.19 4.57
C ILE A 426 16.95 13.57 4.39
N ASP A 427 17.75 14.63 4.36
CA ASP A 427 17.30 16.02 4.19
C ASP A 427 16.75 16.31 2.78
#